data_3b1c71a135ada9066bcd99e6bd233936
#
_entry.id   3b1c71a135ada9066bcd99e6bd233936
#
_cell.length_a   1.000
_cell.length_b   1.000
_cell.length_c   1.000
_cell.angle_alpha   90.00
_cell.angle_beta   90.00
_cell.angle_gamma   90.00
#
_symmetry.space_group_name_H-M   'P 1'
#
loop_
_entity.id
_entity.type
_entity.pdbx_description
1 polymer ?
#
loop_
_entity_poly.entity_id
_entity_poly.type
_entity_poly.pdbx_seq_one_letter_code
_entity_poly.pdbx_strand_id
1 'polypeptide(L)'
;MKLKRLVLLLLCVFFFSTAVPQASAEQQTVLIYMLACDLETDSGAATKDLLEIMKASTDINGLRIIVYIGGAEKLWFSGLEHAHCYDLTFENGECTILNDLGRVPSAEQNSLLRFLNDYGTDGADLILWGHGSGKSCELGYDDLFDQDTLCLTELTGALKKSDLHFRMIGFDACEMASEKMLGAVIPFAELFVATSETEEINGWNYSDILARLANSTSSEKLVNSMVNEYRDTENIQVFTGRKAA
;
A
#
# COMPACT_ATOMS: atom_id res chain seq x y z
N MET A 1 -8.83 -71.29 -51.80
CA MET A 1 -9.52 -70.23 -51.08
C MET A 1 -8.50 -69.53 -50.21
N LYS A 2 -8.10 -68.32 -50.55
CA LYS A 2 -7.10 -67.55 -49.80
C LYS A 2 -7.83 -66.45 -49.00
N LEU A 3 -7.79 -66.56 -47.68
CA LEU A 3 -8.41 -65.59 -46.74
C LEU A 3 -7.54 -64.38 -46.61
N LYS A 4 -7.99 -63.22 -47.11
CA LYS A 4 -7.31 -61.93 -46.93
C LYS A 4 -7.59 -61.40 -45.54
N ARG A 5 -6.54 -61.32 -44.70
CA ARG A 5 -6.61 -60.62 -43.42
C ARG A 5 -6.59 -59.11 -43.65
N LEU A 6 -7.67 -58.44 -43.27
CA LEU A 6 -7.77 -56.99 -43.24
C LEU A 6 -7.19 -56.50 -41.90
N VAL A 7 -6.04 -55.81 -41.97
CA VAL A 7 -5.43 -55.17 -40.80
C VAL A 7 -6.01 -53.78 -40.70
N LEU A 8 -6.85 -53.55 -39.69
CA LEU A 8 -7.40 -52.24 -39.37
C LEU A 8 -6.39 -51.47 -38.52
N LEU A 9 -5.73 -50.45 -39.09
CA LEU A 9 -4.83 -49.58 -38.37
C LEU A 9 -5.69 -48.52 -37.64
N LEU A 10 -5.80 -48.60 -36.32
CA LEU A 10 -6.40 -47.58 -35.49
C LEU A 10 -5.39 -46.48 -35.28
N LEU A 11 -5.55 -45.31 -35.92
CA LEU A 11 -4.78 -44.10 -35.66
C LEU A 11 -5.35 -43.41 -34.41
N CYS A 12 -4.73 -43.64 -33.25
CA CYS A 12 -5.00 -42.84 -32.07
C CYS A 12 -4.35 -41.46 -32.21
N VAL A 13 -5.15 -40.45 -32.58
CA VAL A 13 -4.71 -39.04 -32.56
C VAL A 13 -4.79 -38.57 -31.11
N PHE A 14 -3.63 -38.50 -30.44
CA PHE A 14 -3.51 -37.85 -29.14
C PHE A 14 -3.54 -36.32 -29.36
N PHE A 15 -4.67 -35.69 -29.06
CA PHE A 15 -4.70 -34.24 -28.87
C PHE A 15 -3.95 -33.89 -27.56
N PHE A 16 -2.68 -33.53 -27.70
CA PHE A 16 -2.02 -32.81 -26.60
C PHE A 16 -2.63 -31.41 -26.55
N SER A 17 -3.61 -31.24 -25.66
CA SER A 17 -4.04 -29.91 -25.23
C SER A 17 -2.86 -29.28 -24.48
N THR A 18 -2.05 -28.49 -25.15
CA THR A 18 -1.11 -27.59 -24.47
C THR A 18 -1.96 -26.53 -23.79
N ALA A 19 -2.30 -26.76 -22.53
CA ALA A 19 -2.79 -25.68 -21.68
C ALA A 19 -1.63 -24.63 -21.63
N VAL A 20 -1.77 -23.55 -22.39
CA VAL A 20 -0.93 -22.37 -22.22
C VAL A 20 -1.20 -21.93 -20.77
N PRO A 21 -0.18 -21.85 -19.90
CA PRO A 21 -0.39 -21.30 -18.58
C PRO A 21 -0.95 -19.90 -18.78
N GLN A 22 -2.17 -19.69 -18.33
CA GLN A 22 -2.78 -18.37 -18.28
C GLN A 22 -1.89 -17.59 -17.32
N ALA A 23 -1.15 -16.60 -17.82
CA ALA A 23 -0.38 -15.72 -16.97
C ALA A 23 -1.37 -15.19 -15.94
N SER A 24 -1.14 -15.50 -14.67
CA SER A 24 -1.90 -14.88 -13.58
C SER A 24 -1.72 -13.39 -13.76
N ALA A 25 -2.81 -12.64 -13.88
CA ALA A 25 -2.73 -11.18 -13.91
C ALA A 25 -1.91 -10.78 -12.69
N GLU A 26 -0.83 -10.02 -12.93
CA GLU A 26 0.05 -9.56 -11.87
C GLU A 26 -0.79 -8.75 -10.88
N GLN A 27 -0.81 -9.15 -9.61
CA GLN A 27 -1.61 -8.48 -8.59
C GLN A 27 -1.05 -7.07 -8.39
N GLN A 28 -1.92 -6.06 -8.37
CA GLN A 28 -1.52 -4.71 -8.01
C GLN A 28 -1.07 -4.68 -6.53
N THR A 29 0.15 -4.25 -6.28
CA THR A 29 0.68 -4.16 -4.92
C THR A 29 0.28 -2.83 -4.27
N VAL A 30 -0.27 -2.90 -3.06
CA VAL A 30 -0.58 -1.76 -2.19
C VAL A 30 0.27 -1.90 -0.93
N LEU A 31 1.12 -0.91 -0.70
CA LEU A 31 1.98 -0.80 0.47
C LEU A 31 1.42 0.29 1.38
N ILE A 32 1.23 0.00 2.66
CA ILE A 32 0.77 0.96 3.65
C ILE A 32 1.81 1.00 4.77
N TYR A 33 2.39 2.17 5.03
CA TYR A 33 3.39 2.37 6.08
C TYR A 33 2.79 3.22 7.19
N MET A 34 2.46 2.58 8.32
CA MET A 34 1.79 3.21 9.45
C MET A 34 2.76 3.57 10.57
N LEU A 35 2.95 4.88 10.79
CA LEU A 35 3.59 5.44 11.99
C LEU A 35 2.50 5.69 13.04
N ALA A 36 2.22 4.65 13.84
CA ALA A 36 0.99 4.54 14.60
C ALA A 36 0.96 5.41 15.87
N CYS A 37 2.10 5.62 16.53
CA CYS A 37 2.33 6.53 17.65
C CYS A 37 1.13 6.59 18.66
N ASP A 38 0.83 7.77 19.19
CA ASP A 38 -0.31 8.04 20.09
C ASP A 38 -1.68 7.84 19.41
N LEU A 39 -1.76 7.99 18.08
CA LEU A 39 -2.99 7.70 17.33
C LEU A 39 -3.46 6.27 17.55
N GLU A 40 -2.55 5.33 17.65
CA GLU A 40 -2.88 3.95 18.00
C GLU A 40 -2.90 3.76 19.52
N THR A 41 -1.88 4.23 20.23
CA THR A 41 -1.75 4.04 21.68
C THR A 41 -2.99 4.52 22.44
N ASP A 42 -3.49 5.73 22.13
CA ASP A 42 -4.57 6.39 22.86
C ASP A 42 -5.96 6.11 22.27
N SER A 43 -6.08 5.98 20.94
CA SER A 43 -7.38 5.92 20.29
C SER A 43 -7.65 4.63 19.50
N GLY A 44 -6.63 3.82 19.22
CA GLY A 44 -6.75 2.63 18.38
C GLY A 44 -7.08 2.96 16.92
N ALA A 45 -6.62 4.12 16.42
CA ALA A 45 -6.95 4.57 15.07
C ALA A 45 -6.38 3.61 14.00
N ALA A 46 -5.10 3.24 14.11
CA ALA A 46 -4.52 2.28 13.19
C ALA A 46 -5.22 0.91 13.24
N THR A 47 -5.61 0.45 14.44
CA THR A 47 -6.40 -0.80 14.57
C THR A 47 -7.73 -0.71 13.84
N LYS A 48 -8.44 0.43 13.86
CA LYS A 48 -9.70 0.60 13.09
C LYS A 48 -9.46 0.44 11.61
N ASP A 49 -8.41 1.07 11.09
CA ASP A 49 -8.06 1.01 9.66
C ASP A 49 -7.59 -0.40 9.26
N LEU A 50 -6.82 -1.10 10.10
CA LEU A 50 -6.46 -2.50 9.88
C LEU A 50 -7.70 -3.41 9.80
N LEU A 51 -8.73 -3.15 10.63
CA LEU A 51 -10.00 -3.90 10.58
C LEU A 51 -10.80 -3.58 9.30
N GLU A 52 -10.77 -2.33 8.83
CA GLU A 52 -11.36 -1.96 7.53
C GLU A 52 -10.63 -2.63 6.37
N ILE A 53 -9.30 -2.61 6.35
CA ILE A 53 -8.47 -3.29 5.36
C ILE A 53 -8.77 -4.80 5.35
N MET A 54 -8.81 -5.42 6.53
CA MET A 54 -9.13 -6.83 6.69
C MET A 54 -10.52 -7.15 6.11
N LYS A 55 -11.54 -6.35 6.44
CA LYS A 55 -12.88 -6.51 5.90
C LYS A 55 -12.92 -6.30 4.39
N ALA A 56 -12.28 -5.25 3.88
CA ALA A 56 -12.22 -4.97 2.45
C ALA A 56 -11.57 -6.10 1.66
N SER A 57 -10.54 -6.73 2.21
CA SER A 57 -9.83 -7.84 1.57
C SER A 57 -10.71 -9.09 1.31
N THR A 58 -11.91 -9.17 1.92
CA THR A 58 -12.89 -10.25 1.65
C THR A 58 -13.47 -10.14 0.24
N ASP A 59 -13.74 -8.93 -0.22
CA ASP A 59 -14.47 -8.67 -1.46
C ASP A 59 -13.56 -8.18 -2.60
N ILE A 60 -12.31 -7.83 -2.29
CA ILE A 60 -11.36 -7.28 -3.24
C ILE A 60 -10.40 -8.35 -3.72
N ASN A 61 -10.46 -8.66 -5.03
CA ASN A 61 -9.51 -9.56 -5.69
C ASN A 61 -8.50 -8.73 -6.52
N GLY A 62 -7.31 -9.28 -6.69
CA GLY A 62 -6.29 -8.66 -7.57
C GLY A 62 -5.39 -7.62 -6.88
N LEU A 63 -5.53 -7.42 -5.57
CA LEU A 63 -4.59 -6.66 -4.76
C LEU A 63 -3.72 -7.58 -3.90
N ARG A 64 -2.44 -7.22 -3.79
CA ARG A 64 -1.51 -7.68 -2.77
C ARG A 64 -1.33 -6.54 -1.77
N ILE A 65 -1.92 -6.67 -0.58
CA ILE A 65 -1.94 -5.64 0.45
C ILE A 65 -0.91 -5.99 1.51
N ILE A 66 0.08 -5.12 1.70
CA ILE A 66 1.13 -5.25 2.72
C ILE A 66 1.13 -3.99 3.59
N VAL A 67 1.07 -4.18 4.89
CA VAL A 67 1.05 -3.10 5.88
C VAL A 67 2.24 -3.25 6.82
N TYR A 68 3.02 -2.19 6.96
CA TYR A 68 3.90 -1.98 8.10
C TYR A 68 3.15 -1.20 9.17
N ILE A 69 3.26 -1.63 10.43
CA ILE A 69 2.78 -0.87 11.57
C ILE A 69 3.84 -0.84 12.66
N GLY A 70 4.12 0.36 13.20
CA GLY A 70 5.09 0.54 14.27
C GLY A 70 5.00 1.91 14.93
N GLY A 71 5.86 2.15 15.92
CA GLY A 71 5.98 3.44 16.60
C GLY A 71 4.96 3.70 17.73
N ALA A 72 4.07 2.75 18.05
CA ALA A 72 3.11 2.87 19.13
C ALA A 72 3.53 2.08 20.38
N GLU A 73 3.33 2.63 21.57
CA GLU A 73 3.53 1.91 22.83
C GLU A 73 2.54 0.76 23.01
N LYS A 74 1.33 0.93 22.47
CA LYS A 74 0.24 -0.05 22.59
C LYS A 74 -0.41 -0.28 21.23
N LEU A 75 -0.51 -1.54 20.85
CA LEU A 75 -1.29 -1.99 19.70
C LEU A 75 -2.59 -2.63 20.18
N TRP A 76 -3.73 -2.18 19.64
CA TRP A 76 -5.04 -2.72 20.00
C TRP A 76 -5.50 -3.86 19.08
N PHE A 77 -4.81 -4.05 17.96
CA PHE A 77 -5.13 -5.14 17.04
C PHE A 77 -4.84 -6.50 17.67
N SER A 78 -5.84 -7.38 17.67
CA SER A 78 -5.75 -8.68 18.34
C SER A 78 -4.66 -9.55 17.74
N GLY A 79 -3.80 -10.10 18.59
CA GLY A 79 -2.71 -11.00 18.18
C GLY A 79 -1.37 -10.29 17.95
N LEU A 80 -1.31 -8.95 18.08
CA LEU A 80 -0.06 -8.20 18.06
C LEU A 80 0.40 -7.87 19.49
N GLU A 81 1.70 -8.00 19.74
CA GLU A 81 2.31 -7.58 21.00
C GLU A 81 2.52 -6.06 21.03
N HIS A 82 2.39 -5.46 22.22
CA HIS A 82 2.63 -4.04 22.41
C HIS A 82 4.10 -3.66 22.18
N ALA A 83 4.32 -2.44 21.74
CA ALA A 83 5.66 -1.89 21.47
C ALA A 83 6.51 -2.70 20.47
N HIS A 84 5.87 -3.49 19.62
CA HIS A 84 6.49 -4.19 18.49
C HIS A 84 6.09 -3.56 17.16
N CYS A 85 6.93 -3.76 16.16
CA CYS A 85 6.68 -3.40 14.78
C CYS A 85 6.41 -4.66 13.96
N TYR A 86 5.49 -4.57 13.02
CA TYR A 86 5.07 -5.72 12.23
C TYR A 86 4.99 -5.40 10.75
N ASP A 87 5.29 -6.41 9.91
CA ASP A 87 4.83 -6.47 8.54
C ASP A 87 3.65 -7.46 8.47
N LEU A 88 2.54 -7.00 7.93
CA LEU A 88 1.27 -7.73 7.85
C LEU A 88 0.83 -7.86 6.40
N THR A 89 0.07 -8.92 6.09
CA THR A 89 -0.69 -9.00 4.83
C THR A 89 -2.14 -9.34 5.09
N PHE A 90 -3.00 -8.89 4.18
CA PHE A 90 -4.45 -9.06 4.29
C PHE A 90 -5.00 -9.71 3.04
N GLU A 91 -5.66 -10.85 3.20
CA GLU A 91 -6.28 -11.62 2.12
C GLU A 91 -7.50 -12.36 2.62
N ASN A 92 -8.59 -12.34 1.84
CA ASN A 92 -9.84 -13.09 2.13
C ASN A 92 -10.43 -12.83 3.53
N GLY A 93 -10.27 -11.62 4.07
CA GLY A 93 -10.77 -11.25 5.39
C GLY A 93 -9.89 -11.73 6.55
N GLU A 94 -8.68 -12.21 6.26
CA GLU A 94 -7.71 -12.65 7.25
C GLU A 94 -6.47 -11.76 7.25
N CYS A 95 -5.88 -11.59 8.44
CA CYS A 95 -4.59 -10.94 8.63
C CYS A 95 -3.52 -11.98 8.95
N THR A 96 -2.41 -11.93 8.23
CA THR A 96 -1.24 -12.79 8.48
C THR A 96 -0.03 -11.93 8.83
N ILE A 97 0.65 -12.27 9.91
CA ILE A 97 1.94 -11.66 10.27
C ILE A 97 3.00 -12.23 9.34
N LEU A 98 3.61 -11.38 8.51
CA LEU A 98 4.76 -11.72 7.67
C LEU A 98 6.05 -11.67 8.47
N ASN A 99 6.24 -10.61 9.26
CA ASN A 99 7.38 -10.44 10.16
C ASN A 99 6.93 -9.79 11.46
N ASP A 100 7.41 -10.31 12.58
CA ASP A 100 7.51 -9.61 13.85
C ASP A 100 8.94 -9.08 13.97
N LEU A 101 9.07 -7.76 13.91
CA LEU A 101 10.36 -7.07 13.91
C LEU A 101 10.83 -6.72 15.33
N GLY A 102 9.98 -6.98 16.34
CA GLY A 102 10.21 -6.53 17.69
C GLY A 102 10.21 -5.00 17.80
N ARG A 103 10.97 -4.49 18.74
CA ARG A 103 11.11 -3.05 18.96
C ARG A 103 12.22 -2.47 18.09
N VAL A 104 11.85 -1.84 16.99
CA VAL A 104 12.78 -1.18 16.06
C VAL A 104 12.32 0.24 15.76
N PRO A 105 13.23 1.20 15.46
CA PRO A 105 12.83 2.55 15.08
C PRO A 105 11.94 2.52 13.83
N SER A 106 10.80 3.18 13.88
CA SER A 106 9.80 3.22 12.80
C SER A 106 9.91 4.48 11.94
N ALA A 107 10.23 5.62 12.56
CA ALA A 107 10.27 6.92 11.89
C ALA A 107 11.65 7.25 11.30
N GLU A 108 12.30 6.26 10.69
CA GLU A 108 13.64 6.38 10.10
C GLU A 108 13.67 5.97 8.62
N GLN A 109 14.59 6.60 7.86
CA GLN A 109 14.84 6.25 6.47
C GLN A 109 15.06 4.75 6.26
N ASN A 110 15.84 4.10 7.14
CA ASN A 110 16.21 2.70 6.94
C ASN A 110 15.04 1.74 7.13
N SER A 111 14.11 2.05 8.03
CA SER A 111 12.92 1.23 8.28
C SER A 111 11.96 1.30 7.10
N LEU A 112 11.70 2.50 6.57
CA LEU A 112 10.92 2.65 5.35
C LEU A 112 11.62 1.99 4.15
N LEU A 113 12.93 2.20 3.96
CA LEU A 113 13.69 1.60 2.87
C LEU A 113 13.67 0.06 2.92
N ARG A 114 13.83 -0.54 4.11
CA ARG A 114 13.70 -1.99 4.29
C ARG A 114 12.33 -2.46 3.79
N PHE A 115 11.25 -1.83 4.25
CA PHE A 115 9.89 -2.18 3.87
C PHE A 115 9.68 -2.09 2.35
N LEU A 116 10.17 -1.01 1.72
CA LEU A 116 10.10 -0.84 0.27
C LEU A 116 10.91 -1.90 -0.48
N ASN A 117 12.11 -2.26 0.01
CA ASN A 117 12.95 -3.28 -0.64
C ASN A 117 12.38 -4.70 -0.49
N ASP A 118 11.74 -5.00 0.64
CA ASP A 118 11.20 -6.34 0.90
C ASP A 118 9.91 -6.60 0.12
N TYR A 119 9.09 -5.56 -0.10
CA TYR A 119 7.72 -5.74 -0.61
C TYR A 119 7.37 -4.92 -1.84
N GLY A 120 8.12 -3.86 -2.13
CA GLY A 120 7.81 -2.93 -3.22
C GLY A 120 8.05 -3.53 -4.60
N THR A 121 7.26 -3.05 -5.55
CA THR A 121 7.40 -3.32 -6.99
C THR A 121 7.15 -2.04 -7.76
N ASP A 122 7.74 -1.92 -8.95
CA ASP A 122 7.42 -0.79 -9.85
C ASP A 122 5.92 -0.76 -10.15
N GLY A 123 5.35 0.45 -10.12
CA GLY A 123 3.92 0.64 -10.29
C GLY A 123 3.06 0.31 -9.06
N ALA A 124 3.65 -0.04 -7.91
CA ALA A 124 2.91 -0.20 -6.66
C ALA A 124 2.25 1.12 -6.23
N ASP A 125 1.25 1.02 -5.37
CA ASP A 125 0.70 2.16 -4.63
C ASP A 125 1.30 2.18 -3.23
N LEU A 126 1.77 3.35 -2.78
CA LEU A 126 2.30 3.55 -1.44
C LEU A 126 1.39 4.53 -0.69
N ILE A 127 0.90 4.14 0.47
CA ILE A 127 0.16 4.99 1.41
C ILE A 127 1.02 5.17 2.66
N LEU A 128 1.21 6.42 3.05
CA LEU A 128 1.95 6.83 4.23
C LEU A 128 0.93 7.36 5.24
N TRP A 129 0.82 6.70 6.39
CA TRP A 129 -0.19 6.93 7.40
C TRP A 129 0.41 7.44 8.71
N GLY A 130 -0.22 8.43 9.34
CA GLY A 130 0.18 8.95 10.65
C GLY A 130 -0.14 10.43 10.83
N HIS A 131 0.46 11.07 11.82
CA HIS A 131 0.40 12.53 11.92
C HIS A 131 1.09 13.18 10.72
N GLY A 132 0.57 14.33 10.30
CA GLY A 132 1.17 15.16 9.27
C GLY A 132 1.54 16.53 9.81
N SER A 133 2.58 17.13 9.23
CA SER A 133 3.04 18.48 9.58
C SER A 133 3.39 19.25 8.31
N GLY A 134 2.43 20.00 7.78
CA GLY A 134 2.53 20.69 6.51
C GLY A 134 3.73 21.64 6.39
N LYS A 135 4.13 22.31 7.47
CA LYS A 135 5.23 23.28 7.47
C LYS A 135 6.61 22.61 7.49
N SER A 136 6.81 21.63 8.35
CA SER A 136 8.08 20.89 8.46
C SER A 136 8.19 19.80 7.42
N CYS A 137 7.07 19.28 6.88
CA CYS A 137 7.00 18.11 6.01
C CYS A 137 7.53 16.86 6.73
N GLU A 138 7.07 16.65 7.94
CA GLU A 138 7.34 15.48 8.76
C GLU A 138 6.12 14.60 8.78
N LEU A 139 6.33 13.30 8.78
CA LEU A 139 5.29 12.30 8.88
C LEU A 139 5.46 11.50 10.17
N GLY A 140 4.37 11.42 10.94
CA GLY A 140 4.28 10.62 12.14
C GLY A 140 5.38 10.91 13.15
N TYR A 141 5.41 10.12 14.19
CA TYR A 141 6.54 10.03 15.12
C TYR A 141 6.55 8.64 15.77
N ASP A 142 7.61 8.35 16.51
CA ASP A 142 7.81 7.06 17.16
C ASP A 142 7.82 7.24 18.70
N ASP A 143 6.77 6.78 19.38
CA ASP A 143 6.66 6.82 20.85
C ASP A 143 7.74 6.00 21.54
N LEU A 144 8.32 5.02 20.84
CA LEU A 144 9.29 4.08 21.40
C LEU A 144 10.72 4.60 21.30
N PHE A 145 10.96 5.62 20.45
CA PHE A 145 12.30 6.15 20.12
C PHE A 145 12.29 7.68 20.11
N ASP A 146 12.24 8.27 21.32
CA ASP A 146 12.38 9.72 21.59
C ASP A 146 11.47 10.64 20.76
N GLN A 147 10.32 10.14 20.27
CA GLN A 147 9.40 10.85 19.37
C GLN A 147 10.07 11.33 18.09
N ASP A 148 11.02 10.56 17.57
CA ASP A 148 11.64 10.83 16.28
C ASP A 148 10.60 10.81 15.15
N THR A 149 10.76 11.66 14.13
CA THR A 149 9.81 11.85 13.04
C THR A 149 10.43 11.47 11.72
N LEU A 150 9.66 10.88 10.81
CA LEU A 150 10.13 10.65 9.45
C LEU A 150 10.16 11.97 8.67
N CYS A 151 11.32 12.62 8.66
CA CYS A 151 11.47 13.90 7.99
C CYS A 151 11.54 13.78 6.46
N LEU A 152 11.31 14.88 5.76
CA LEU A 152 11.32 14.92 4.28
C LEU A 152 12.61 14.35 3.66
N THR A 153 13.75 14.59 4.28
CA THR A 153 15.06 14.10 3.78
C THR A 153 15.14 12.58 3.89
N GLU A 154 14.65 12.02 4.97
CA GLU A 154 14.63 10.56 5.19
C GLU A 154 13.62 9.87 4.29
N LEU A 155 12.41 10.44 4.17
CA LEU A 155 11.38 9.96 3.25
C LEU A 155 11.94 9.91 1.81
N THR A 156 12.44 11.04 1.30
CA THR A 156 12.97 11.09 -0.07
C THR A 156 14.23 10.28 -0.25
N GLY A 157 15.04 10.14 0.82
CA GLY A 157 16.20 9.25 0.85
C GLY A 157 15.82 7.78 0.71
N ALA A 158 14.75 7.33 1.38
CA ALA A 158 14.22 5.97 1.24
C ALA A 158 13.65 5.73 -0.16
N LEU A 159 12.80 6.64 -0.67
CA LEU A 159 12.24 6.57 -2.02
C LEU A 159 13.33 6.49 -3.10
N LYS A 160 14.35 7.33 -3.01
CA LYS A 160 15.45 7.33 -3.96
C LYS A 160 16.29 6.05 -3.92
N LYS A 161 16.56 5.51 -2.72
CA LYS A 161 17.39 4.31 -2.56
C LYS A 161 16.66 3.02 -2.90
N SER A 162 15.32 2.99 -2.81
CA SER A 162 14.53 1.85 -3.24
C SER A 162 14.54 1.68 -4.76
N ASP A 163 14.85 2.73 -5.51
CA ASP A 163 14.86 2.77 -6.98
C ASP A 163 13.50 2.36 -7.61
N LEU A 164 12.41 2.52 -6.84
CA LEU A 164 11.05 2.22 -7.26
C LEU A 164 10.35 3.46 -7.80
N HIS A 165 9.49 3.24 -8.81
CA HIS A 165 8.57 4.25 -9.30
C HIS A 165 7.12 3.79 -9.06
N PHE A 166 6.39 4.56 -8.24
CA PHE A 166 5.04 4.21 -7.80
C PHE A 166 3.97 4.69 -8.77
N ARG A 167 2.86 3.96 -8.86
CA ARG A 167 1.65 4.48 -9.52
C ARG A 167 1.06 5.63 -8.71
N MET A 168 1.02 5.48 -7.38
CA MET A 168 0.52 6.49 -6.45
C MET A 168 1.38 6.53 -5.19
N ILE A 169 1.67 7.74 -4.68
CA ILE A 169 2.06 7.96 -3.30
C ILE A 169 0.98 8.82 -2.66
N GLY A 170 0.32 8.27 -1.64
CA GLY A 170 -0.73 8.89 -0.87
C GLY A 170 -0.30 9.17 0.57
N PHE A 171 -0.82 10.24 1.16
CA PHE A 171 -0.62 10.59 2.57
C PHE A 171 -1.99 10.63 3.25
N ASP A 172 -2.25 9.64 4.07
CA ASP A 172 -3.32 9.62 5.05
C ASP A 172 -2.79 10.28 6.32
N ALA A 173 -2.66 11.61 6.24
CA ALA A 173 -2.02 12.44 7.25
C ALA A 173 -2.35 13.93 7.01
N CYS A 174 -2.51 14.70 8.09
CA CYS A 174 -2.84 16.12 8.05
C CYS A 174 -1.85 16.96 7.25
N GLU A 175 -2.35 17.94 6.48
CA GLU A 175 -1.58 19.04 5.88
C GLU A 175 -0.41 18.63 4.95
N MET A 176 -0.41 17.42 4.40
CA MET A 176 0.71 16.93 3.58
C MET A 176 0.70 17.46 2.13
N ALA A 177 -0.39 18.09 1.64
CA ALA A 177 -0.46 18.67 0.31
C ALA A 177 0.22 20.05 0.24
N SER A 178 1.49 20.12 0.60
CA SER A 178 2.31 21.33 0.46
C SER A 178 3.13 21.28 -0.84
N GLU A 179 3.45 22.47 -1.41
CA GLU A 179 4.33 22.55 -2.60
C GLU A 179 5.69 21.88 -2.37
N LYS A 180 6.23 21.99 -1.16
CA LYS A 180 7.50 21.38 -0.78
C LYS A 180 7.43 19.87 -0.79
N MET A 181 6.36 19.28 -0.20
CA MET A 181 6.15 17.84 -0.19
C MET A 181 5.87 17.31 -1.60
N LEU A 182 4.96 17.96 -2.34
CA LEU A 182 4.66 17.61 -3.72
C LEU A 182 5.94 17.60 -4.58
N GLY A 183 6.73 18.68 -4.55
CA GLY A 183 7.95 18.78 -5.34
C GLY A 183 9.02 17.75 -5.00
N ALA A 184 9.03 17.27 -3.75
CA ALA A 184 9.98 16.26 -3.29
C ALA A 184 9.55 14.84 -3.64
N VAL A 185 8.25 14.54 -3.67
CA VAL A 185 7.71 13.17 -3.80
C VAL A 185 7.32 12.84 -5.24
N ILE A 186 6.81 13.80 -6.01
CA ILE A 186 6.33 13.57 -7.39
C ILE A 186 7.37 12.96 -8.35
N PRO A 187 8.69 13.13 -8.18
CA PRO A 187 9.68 12.44 -9.00
C PRO A 187 9.64 10.91 -8.90
N PHE A 188 9.02 10.37 -7.84
CA PHE A 188 8.96 8.94 -7.55
C PHE A 188 7.59 8.32 -7.83
N ALA A 189 6.59 9.12 -8.26
CA ALA A 189 5.23 8.61 -8.49
C ALA A 189 4.55 9.27 -9.68
N GLU A 190 3.58 8.55 -10.28
CA GLU A 190 2.70 9.13 -11.29
C GLU A 190 1.62 10.02 -10.64
N LEU A 191 1.16 9.65 -9.44
CA LEU A 191 0.15 10.38 -8.67
C LEU A 191 0.64 10.71 -7.26
N PHE A 192 0.31 11.91 -6.81
CA PHE A 192 0.44 12.33 -5.42
C PHE A 192 -0.95 12.66 -4.88
N VAL A 193 -1.32 12.07 -3.74
CA VAL A 193 -2.62 12.25 -3.09
C VAL A 193 -2.42 12.65 -1.63
N ALA A 194 -2.94 13.81 -1.23
CA ALA A 194 -2.81 14.32 0.13
C ALA A 194 -3.86 15.40 0.40
N THR A 195 -4.06 15.77 1.66
CA THR A 195 -4.85 16.95 2.05
C THR A 195 -3.95 18.12 2.40
N SER A 196 -4.45 19.35 2.18
CA SER A 196 -3.85 20.60 2.68
C SER A 196 -4.43 21.05 4.03
N GLU A 197 -5.37 20.30 4.56
CA GLU A 197 -6.09 20.61 5.78
C GLU A 197 -5.84 19.54 6.84
N THR A 198 -6.36 19.77 8.04
CA THR A 198 -6.37 18.75 9.09
C THR A 198 -7.38 17.66 8.73
N GLU A 199 -6.97 16.42 8.76
CA GLU A 199 -7.86 15.27 8.59
C GLU A 199 -8.56 14.92 9.91
N GLU A 200 -9.74 14.31 9.77
CA GLU A 200 -10.42 13.71 10.92
C GLU A 200 -9.64 12.48 11.40
N ILE A 201 -9.78 12.14 12.68
CA ILE A 201 -9.07 11.00 13.30
C ILE A 201 -9.39 9.65 12.66
N ASN A 202 -10.46 9.56 11.88
CA ASN A 202 -10.81 8.33 11.17
C ASN A 202 -10.01 8.15 9.86
N GLY A 203 -9.27 9.18 9.43
CA GLY A 203 -8.45 9.10 8.21
C GLY A 203 -9.23 8.73 6.95
N TRP A 204 -8.58 8.03 6.04
CA TRP A 204 -9.17 7.56 4.81
C TRP A 204 -10.09 6.34 5.03
N ASN A 205 -11.16 6.24 4.24
CA ASN A 205 -11.99 5.03 4.19
C ASN A 205 -11.26 3.94 3.38
N TYR A 206 -10.61 3.00 4.07
CA TYR A 206 -9.82 1.95 3.41
C TYR A 206 -10.65 0.99 2.57
N SER A 207 -11.91 0.76 2.90
CA SER A 207 -12.79 -0.07 2.06
C SER A 207 -12.99 0.58 0.68
N ASP A 208 -13.16 1.90 0.64
CA ASP A 208 -13.37 2.63 -0.60
C ASP A 208 -12.05 2.82 -1.39
N ILE A 209 -10.99 3.24 -0.72
CA ILE A 209 -9.67 3.43 -1.34
C ILE A 209 -9.17 2.14 -2.00
N LEU A 210 -9.19 1.01 -1.28
CA LEU A 210 -8.75 -0.27 -1.81
C LEU A 210 -9.60 -0.74 -2.99
N ALA A 211 -10.93 -0.52 -2.94
CA ALA A 211 -11.80 -0.82 -4.07
C ALA A 211 -11.44 0.00 -5.31
N ARG A 212 -11.08 1.28 -5.16
CA ARG A 212 -10.63 2.15 -6.27
C ARG A 212 -9.28 1.70 -6.83
N LEU A 213 -8.33 1.37 -5.97
CA LEU A 213 -7.02 0.87 -6.36
C LEU A 213 -7.13 -0.45 -7.15
N ALA A 214 -8.00 -1.37 -6.72
CA ALA A 214 -8.27 -2.64 -7.40
C ALA A 214 -8.93 -2.46 -8.78
N ASN A 215 -9.87 -1.52 -8.90
CA ASN A 215 -10.64 -1.31 -10.13
C ASN A 215 -9.96 -0.39 -11.15
N SER A 216 -8.87 0.28 -10.76
CA SER A 216 -8.18 1.25 -11.62
C SER A 216 -6.94 0.62 -12.26
N THR A 217 -7.01 0.35 -13.56
CA THR A 217 -5.90 -0.24 -14.34
C THR A 217 -4.88 0.79 -14.85
N SER A 218 -5.09 2.07 -14.57
CA SER A 218 -4.18 3.16 -14.94
C SER A 218 -4.32 4.33 -13.98
N SER A 219 -3.27 5.15 -13.88
CA SER A 219 -3.24 6.37 -13.06
C SER A 219 -4.36 7.33 -13.44
N GLU A 220 -4.67 7.47 -14.75
CA GLU A 220 -5.75 8.34 -15.22
C GLU A 220 -7.13 7.89 -14.70
N LYS A 221 -7.42 6.59 -14.74
CA LYS A 221 -8.67 6.04 -14.17
C LYS A 221 -8.73 6.24 -12.67
N LEU A 222 -7.61 6.05 -11.98
CA LEU A 222 -7.52 6.24 -10.54
C LEU A 222 -7.79 7.71 -10.16
N VAL A 223 -7.15 8.68 -10.83
CA VAL A 223 -7.42 10.11 -10.64
C VAL A 223 -8.90 10.42 -10.79
N ASN A 224 -9.51 9.99 -11.91
CA ASN A 224 -10.93 10.26 -12.17
C ASN A 224 -11.85 9.66 -11.09
N SER A 225 -11.51 8.47 -10.57
CA SER A 225 -12.30 7.85 -9.50
C SER A 225 -12.16 8.61 -8.19
N MET A 226 -10.96 9.06 -7.82
CA MET A 226 -10.70 9.82 -6.60
C MET A 226 -11.30 11.23 -6.65
N VAL A 227 -11.02 12.00 -7.70
CA VAL A 227 -11.51 13.38 -7.83
C VAL A 227 -13.03 13.46 -7.82
N ASN A 228 -13.73 12.48 -8.41
CA ASN A 228 -15.19 12.52 -8.46
C ASN A 228 -15.86 12.27 -7.11
N GLU A 229 -15.23 11.50 -6.23
CA GLU A 229 -15.80 11.16 -4.93
C GLU A 229 -15.42 12.16 -3.83
N TYR A 230 -14.16 12.54 -3.79
CA TYR A 230 -13.64 13.43 -2.72
C TYR A 230 -13.86 14.93 -3.01
N ARG A 231 -14.48 15.28 -4.15
CA ARG A 231 -14.72 16.68 -4.55
C ARG A 231 -15.59 17.43 -3.53
N ASP A 232 -16.51 16.75 -2.87
CA ASP A 232 -17.55 17.37 -2.06
C ASP A 232 -17.50 16.97 -0.56
N THR A 233 -16.64 16.04 -0.14
CA THR A 233 -16.67 15.47 1.20
C THR A 233 -15.36 15.53 1.97
N GLU A 234 -14.23 15.53 1.28
CA GLU A 234 -12.90 15.55 1.91
C GLU A 234 -11.97 16.45 1.10
N ASN A 235 -11.17 17.27 1.79
CA ASN A 235 -10.22 18.20 1.15
C ASN A 235 -9.00 17.50 0.56
N ILE A 236 -9.17 16.30 -0.02
CA ILE A 236 -8.10 15.55 -0.66
C ILE A 236 -7.76 16.18 -2.00
N GLN A 237 -6.49 16.45 -2.21
CA GLN A 237 -5.94 16.98 -3.43
C GLN A 237 -5.17 15.90 -4.19
N VAL A 238 -5.42 15.79 -5.48
CA VAL A 238 -4.74 14.84 -6.36
C VAL A 238 -3.89 15.62 -7.36
N PHE A 239 -2.61 15.32 -7.39
CA PHE A 239 -1.65 15.91 -8.32
C PHE A 239 -1.07 14.84 -9.23
N THR A 240 -0.89 15.18 -10.52
CA THR A 240 -0.29 14.26 -11.49
C THR A 240 1.16 14.64 -11.76
N GLY A 241 2.07 13.65 -11.66
CA GLY A 241 3.43 13.78 -12.14
C GLY A 241 3.44 13.76 -13.68
N ARG A 242 4.17 14.67 -14.32
CA ARG A 242 4.51 14.51 -15.73
C ARG A 242 5.71 13.60 -15.81
N LYS A 243 5.60 12.46 -16.53
CA LYS A 243 6.80 11.74 -16.93
C LYS A 243 7.75 12.72 -17.61
N ALA A 244 8.96 12.88 -17.08
CA ALA A 244 10.02 13.53 -17.83
C ALA A 244 10.23 12.72 -19.13
N ALA A 245 10.06 13.40 -20.26
CA ALA A 245 10.22 12.81 -21.58
C ALA A 245 11.71 12.51 -21.88
#